data_1804d2b2c4bc42a10093cc8ff6df5e0c
#
_entry.id   1804d2b2c4bc42a10093cc8ff6df5e0c
#
_cell.length_a   1.000
_cell.length_b   1.000
_cell.length_c   1.000
_cell.angle_alpha   90.00
_cell.angle_beta   90.00
_cell.angle_gamma   90.00
#
_symmetry.space_group_name_H-M   'P 1'
#
loop_
_entity.id
_entity.type
_entity.pdbx_description
1 polymer ?
#
loop_
_entity_poly.entity_id
_entity_poly.type
_entity_poly.pdbx_seq_one_letter_code
_entity_poly.pdbx_strand_id
1 'polypeptide(L)'
;MNFRLPFAALALLVAAVAASADDKKSAASPGENTVKGDYLEVRTCDVWVGACFANAEVGETGREATLAWSFKSGQWAGVDLSGRAAVLIIEAKHTLGDKYRSPLPVRDVLLLDDQANDTQFEAMRAFVKAQLGELAGNVIEERLVPITLELDCCDKKGCAKLAAGEVARASTRCLGHKDSICGHEDTFYPPLTALKDSLPAFTIESEVKGTLLAHDWIDRDSRSAFLGHFEIRSPAPALAVNPEDIRAK
;
A
#
# COMPACT_ATOMS: atom_id res chain seq x y z
N MET A 1 -66.77 -45.87 -42.59
CA MET A 1 -65.43 -46.31 -42.95
C MET A 1 -64.49 -45.68 -41.92
N ASN A 2 -64.12 -46.47 -40.94
CA ASN A 2 -63.37 -46.01 -39.77
C ASN A 2 -61.89 -46.38 -39.98
N PHE A 3 -61.00 -45.37 -40.09
CA PHE A 3 -59.56 -45.55 -40.07
C PHE A 3 -59.01 -45.20 -38.72
N ARG A 4 -58.50 -46.17 -37.97
CA ARG A 4 -57.77 -45.96 -36.72
C ARG A 4 -56.29 -45.99 -37.05
N LEU A 5 -55.55 -44.93 -36.73
CA LEU A 5 -54.09 -44.90 -36.70
C LEU A 5 -53.58 -45.15 -35.28
N PRO A 6 -52.53 -45.91 -35.09
CA PRO A 6 -51.94 -46.17 -33.79
C PRO A 6 -50.96 -45.04 -33.40
N PHE A 7 -51.02 -44.61 -32.15
CA PHE A 7 -50.06 -43.74 -31.48
C PHE A 7 -48.79 -44.51 -31.17
N ALA A 8 -47.68 -44.09 -31.77
CA ALA A 8 -46.33 -44.56 -31.40
C ALA A 8 -45.83 -43.62 -30.26
N ALA A 9 -45.58 -44.19 -29.09
CA ALA A 9 -44.98 -43.49 -27.96
C ALA A 9 -43.46 -43.39 -28.16
N LEU A 10 -42.97 -42.17 -28.34
CA LEU A 10 -41.54 -41.89 -28.40
C LEU A 10 -41.03 -41.56 -26.99
N ALA A 11 -40.29 -42.50 -26.38
CA ALA A 11 -39.63 -42.31 -25.11
C ALA A 11 -38.39 -41.46 -25.30
N LEU A 12 -38.40 -40.22 -24.81
CA LEU A 12 -37.21 -39.38 -24.68
C LEU A 12 -36.39 -39.80 -23.45
N LEU A 13 -35.20 -40.36 -23.69
CA LEU A 13 -34.15 -40.53 -22.70
C LEU A 13 -33.49 -39.14 -22.46
N VAL A 14 -33.74 -38.57 -21.30
CA VAL A 14 -32.97 -37.38 -20.81
C VAL A 14 -31.71 -37.92 -20.17
N ALA A 15 -30.59 -37.77 -20.82
CA ALA A 15 -29.25 -37.99 -20.24
C ALA A 15 -28.90 -36.78 -19.39
N ALA A 16 -28.88 -36.91 -18.07
CA ALA A 16 -28.36 -35.91 -17.14
C ALA A 16 -26.83 -35.87 -17.26
N VAL A 17 -26.29 -34.83 -17.89
CA VAL A 17 -24.87 -34.51 -17.86
C VAL A 17 -24.62 -33.82 -16.51
N ALA A 18 -23.97 -34.53 -15.57
CA ALA A 18 -23.42 -33.96 -14.37
C ALA A 18 -22.23 -33.06 -14.76
N ALA A 19 -22.43 -31.76 -14.76
CA ALA A 19 -21.35 -30.79 -14.87
C ALA A 19 -20.56 -30.81 -13.56
N SER A 20 -19.41 -31.47 -13.57
CA SER A 20 -18.39 -31.31 -12.53
C SER A 20 -17.90 -29.87 -12.60
N ALA A 21 -18.21 -29.06 -11.59
CA ALA A 21 -17.57 -27.78 -11.37
C ALA A 21 -16.11 -28.05 -10.96
N ASP A 22 -15.22 -28.01 -11.94
CA ASP A 22 -13.79 -27.90 -11.68
C ASP A 22 -13.54 -26.52 -11.06
N ASP A 23 -13.36 -26.51 -9.73
CA ASP A 23 -12.74 -25.39 -9.02
C ASP A 23 -11.30 -25.22 -9.53
N LYS A 24 -11.17 -24.53 -10.65
CA LYS A 24 -9.89 -24.02 -11.10
C LYS A 24 -9.45 -22.94 -10.12
N LYS A 25 -8.84 -23.35 -9.00
CA LYS A 25 -7.92 -22.55 -8.23
C LYS A 25 -6.90 -22.01 -9.25
N SER A 26 -7.05 -20.74 -9.59
CA SER A 26 -6.13 -20.05 -10.50
C SER A 26 -4.74 -20.11 -9.90
N ALA A 27 -3.95 -21.08 -10.33
CA ALA A 27 -2.53 -21.11 -10.06
C ALA A 27 -1.95 -19.89 -10.80
N ALA A 28 -1.43 -18.92 -10.05
CA ALA A 28 -0.70 -17.79 -10.60
C ALA A 28 0.42 -18.31 -11.51
N SER A 29 0.48 -17.78 -12.72
CA SER A 29 1.53 -18.10 -13.69
C SER A 29 2.91 -17.95 -13.05
N PRO A 30 3.84 -18.91 -13.20
CA PRO A 30 5.22 -18.73 -12.80
C PRO A 30 5.88 -17.78 -13.82
N GLY A 31 5.85 -16.45 -13.57
CA GLY A 31 6.37 -15.51 -14.57
C GLY A 31 6.58 -14.07 -14.16
N GLU A 32 5.96 -13.56 -13.13
CA GLU A 32 6.24 -12.18 -12.69
C GLU A 32 6.53 -12.14 -11.20
N ASN A 33 7.83 -12.11 -10.85
CA ASN A 33 8.31 -11.74 -9.51
C ASN A 33 8.03 -10.24 -9.27
N THR A 34 6.76 -9.86 -9.28
CA THR A 34 6.33 -8.47 -9.15
C THR A 34 5.20 -8.42 -8.13
N VAL A 35 5.29 -7.51 -7.19
CA VAL A 35 4.20 -7.18 -6.28
C VAL A 35 3.58 -5.87 -6.72
N LYS A 36 2.24 -5.81 -6.72
CA LYS A 36 1.46 -4.66 -7.18
C LYS A 36 0.43 -4.27 -6.14
N GLY A 37 0.14 -2.99 -6.05
CA GLY A 37 -0.88 -2.51 -5.12
C GLY A 37 -1.05 -1.01 -5.12
N ASP A 38 -1.80 -0.55 -4.12
CA ASP A 38 -2.10 0.86 -3.88
C ASP A 38 -1.20 1.42 -2.79
N TYR A 39 -0.89 2.69 -2.91
CA TYR A 39 -0.05 3.43 -1.99
C TYR A 39 -0.68 4.75 -1.59
N LEU A 40 -0.56 5.08 -0.32
CA LEU A 40 -0.86 6.40 0.24
C LEU A 40 0.32 6.85 1.11
N GLU A 41 0.70 8.11 0.96
CA GLU A 41 1.67 8.79 1.81
C GLU A 41 1.05 10.12 2.26
N VAL A 42 1.11 10.40 3.56
CA VAL A 42 0.72 11.69 4.14
C VAL A 42 1.84 12.19 5.02
N ARG A 43 2.29 13.43 4.80
CA ARG A 43 3.32 14.11 5.60
C ARG A 43 2.71 15.21 6.46
N THR A 44 3.48 15.72 7.40
CA THR A 44 3.13 16.89 8.22
C THR A 44 3.64 18.20 7.59
N CYS A 45 3.82 18.24 6.28
CA CYS A 45 4.12 19.44 5.50
C CYS A 45 3.48 19.35 4.10
N ASP A 46 3.31 20.49 3.46
CA ASP A 46 2.90 20.52 2.06
C ASP A 46 3.94 19.87 1.16
N VAL A 47 3.54 18.91 0.35
CA VAL A 47 4.38 18.28 -0.67
C VAL A 47 4.17 18.90 -2.05
N TRP A 48 3.02 19.47 -2.30
CA TRP A 48 2.65 20.15 -3.52
C TRP A 48 2.74 21.67 -3.32
N VAL A 49 3.86 22.23 -3.65
CA VAL A 49 4.21 23.64 -3.46
C VAL A 49 4.75 24.23 -4.75
N GLY A 50 4.74 25.55 -4.87
CA GLY A 50 5.36 26.26 -5.97
C GLY A 50 6.76 26.74 -5.62
N ALA A 51 7.49 27.20 -6.63
CA ALA A 51 8.86 27.74 -6.48
C ALA A 51 8.95 28.91 -5.47
N CYS A 52 7.85 29.64 -5.28
CA CYS A 52 7.78 30.77 -4.32
C CYS A 52 7.84 30.31 -2.86
N PHE A 53 7.45 29.08 -2.58
CA PHE A 53 7.38 28.48 -1.25
C PHE A 53 8.38 27.35 -1.06
N ALA A 54 9.13 27.01 -2.12
CA ALA A 54 10.17 26.02 -2.05
C ALA A 54 11.15 26.37 -0.92
N ASN A 55 11.45 25.41 -0.08
CA ASN A 55 12.27 25.53 1.13
C ASN A 55 11.61 26.25 2.34
N ALA A 56 10.36 26.68 2.27
CA ALA A 56 9.66 27.19 3.45
C ALA A 56 9.45 26.10 4.50
N GLU A 57 9.37 24.85 4.05
CA GLU A 57 9.13 23.65 4.87
C GLU A 57 10.43 22.94 5.29
N VAL A 58 11.60 23.54 5.01
CA VAL A 58 12.88 22.86 5.21
C VAL A 58 13.36 22.95 6.66
N GLY A 59 13.66 21.81 7.24
CA GLY A 59 14.39 21.66 8.51
C GLY A 59 13.52 21.54 9.76
N GLU A 60 12.43 22.29 9.87
CA GLU A 60 11.63 22.39 11.08
C GLU A 60 10.26 21.71 11.00
N THR A 61 9.77 21.47 9.79
CA THR A 61 8.44 20.87 9.52
C THR A 61 8.54 19.63 8.64
N GLY A 62 7.45 18.88 8.50
CA GLY A 62 7.44 17.72 7.60
C GLY A 62 8.36 16.59 8.05
N ARG A 63 8.52 16.42 9.34
CA ARG A 63 9.36 15.37 9.91
C ARG A 63 8.61 14.08 10.15
N GLU A 64 7.30 14.14 10.18
CA GLU A 64 6.45 12.98 10.38
C GLU A 64 5.76 12.61 9.06
N ALA A 65 5.59 11.29 8.86
CA ALA A 65 4.84 10.75 7.74
C ALA A 65 4.16 9.43 8.08
N THR A 66 3.03 9.20 7.43
CA THR A 66 2.34 7.90 7.42
C THR A 66 2.36 7.38 5.99
N LEU A 67 2.96 6.21 5.77
CA LEU A 67 3.06 5.53 4.49
C LEU A 67 2.30 4.22 4.56
N ALA A 68 1.39 3.98 3.62
CA ALA A 68 0.54 2.80 3.59
C ALA A 68 0.62 2.09 2.23
N TRP A 69 0.72 0.76 2.27
CA TRP A 69 0.68 -0.13 1.11
C TRP A 69 -0.45 -1.13 1.27
N SER A 70 -1.29 -1.25 0.23
CA SER A 70 -2.28 -2.32 0.10
C SER A 70 -1.87 -3.22 -1.06
N PHE A 71 -1.53 -4.46 -0.77
CA PHE A 71 -1.05 -5.42 -1.76
C PHE A 71 -2.22 -6.05 -2.51
N LYS A 72 -2.41 -5.70 -3.76
CA LYS A 72 -3.51 -6.23 -4.60
C LYS A 72 -3.18 -7.59 -5.19
N SER A 73 -1.92 -7.80 -5.57
CA SER A 73 -1.46 -9.07 -6.15
C SER A 73 0.06 -9.20 -6.11
N GLY A 74 0.52 -10.43 -6.19
CA GLY A 74 1.93 -10.76 -6.37
C GLY A 74 2.62 -11.26 -5.12
N GLN A 75 3.91 -11.56 -5.29
CA GLN A 75 4.73 -12.20 -4.27
C GLN A 75 5.95 -11.36 -3.95
N TRP A 76 6.35 -11.34 -2.69
CA TRP A 76 7.62 -10.79 -2.24
C TRP A 76 8.52 -11.91 -1.71
N ALA A 77 9.67 -12.11 -2.35
CA ALA A 77 10.60 -13.21 -2.05
C ALA A 77 9.93 -14.61 -2.05
N GLY A 78 8.94 -14.81 -2.93
CA GLY A 78 8.19 -16.05 -3.04
C GLY A 78 6.98 -16.18 -2.10
N VAL A 79 6.70 -15.17 -1.27
CA VAL A 79 5.54 -15.12 -0.37
C VAL A 79 4.43 -14.30 -0.98
N ASP A 80 3.24 -14.88 -1.12
CA ASP A 80 2.05 -14.17 -1.61
C ASP A 80 1.57 -13.14 -0.56
N LEU A 81 1.52 -11.87 -0.96
CA LEU A 81 1.02 -10.76 -0.14
C LEU A 81 -0.36 -10.27 -0.55
N SER A 82 -1.00 -10.93 -1.52
CA SER A 82 -2.31 -10.51 -2.03
C SER A 82 -3.34 -10.36 -0.91
N GLY A 83 -4.03 -9.21 -0.87
CA GLY A 83 -5.01 -8.89 0.14
C GLY A 83 -4.44 -8.51 1.51
N ARG A 84 -3.12 -8.32 1.64
CA ARG A 84 -2.47 -7.82 2.85
C ARG A 84 -2.22 -6.33 2.76
N ALA A 85 -1.88 -5.71 3.90
CA ALA A 85 -1.52 -4.30 3.98
C ALA A 85 -0.44 -4.06 5.04
N ALA A 86 0.32 -2.98 4.85
CA ALA A 86 1.30 -2.52 5.82
C ALA A 86 1.29 -1.00 5.90
N VAL A 87 1.58 -0.45 7.08
CA VAL A 87 1.73 0.98 7.31
C VAL A 87 3.04 1.23 8.05
N LEU A 88 3.84 2.16 7.56
CA LEU A 88 4.98 2.69 8.29
C LEU A 88 4.70 4.12 8.71
N ILE A 89 4.90 4.40 9.98
CA ILE A 89 4.81 5.73 10.55
C ILE A 89 6.23 6.15 10.89
N ILE A 90 6.67 7.29 10.37
CA ILE A 90 8.04 7.80 10.49
C ILE A 90 8.03 9.09 11.30
N GLU A 91 8.94 9.19 12.26
CA GLU A 91 9.37 10.43 12.91
C GLU A 91 10.84 10.65 12.58
N ALA A 92 11.15 11.68 11.79
CA ALA A 92 12.48 12.00 11.32
C ALA A 92 13.11 13.17 12.09
N LYS A 93 14.44 13.28 12.06
CA LYS A 93 15.14 14.42 12.66
C LYS A 93 14.93 15.73 11.89
N HIS A 94 14.83 15.63 10.55
CA HIS A 94 14.66 16.77 9.65
C HIS A 94 13.58 16.46 8.63
N THR A 95 13.16 17.46 7.87
CA THR A 95 12.14 17.37 6.81
C THR A 95 12.37 16.18 5.88
N LEU A 96 11.35 15.34 5.76
CA LEU A 96 11.34 14.21 4.84
C LEU A 96 11.33 14.70 3.38
N GLY A 97 12.20 14.10 2.54
CA GLY A 97 12.33 14.50 1.14
C GLY A 97 13.15 15.77 0.90
N ASP A 98 13.72 16.38 1.94
CA ASP A 98 14.69 17.47 1.78
C ASP A 98 15.94 16.96 1.07
N LYS A 99 16.27 17.55 -0.07
CA LYS A 99 17.45 17.18 -0.86
C LYS A 99 18.78 17.73 -0.32
N TYR A 100 18.72 18.62 0.65
CA TYR A 100 19.91 19.30 1.21
C TYR A 100 20.31 18.75 2.57
N ARG A 101 19.39 18.11 3.29
CA ARG A 101 19.62 17.57 4.64
C ARG A 101 19.15 16.14 4.73
N SER A 102 19.92 15.30 5.41
CA SER A 102 19.49 13.95 5.72
C SER A 102 18.35 13.99 6.77
N PRO A 103 17.24 13.30 6.56
CA PRO A 103 16.20 13.18 7.57
C PRO A 103 16.60 12.33 8.77
N LEU A 104 17.71 11.60 8.68
CA LEU A 104 18.18 10.68 9.71
C LEU A 104 18.74 11.38 10.96
N PRO A 105 18.69 10.73 12.12
CA PRO A 105 18.03 9.44 12.37
C PRO A 105 16.51 9.53 12.35
N VAL A 106 15.87 8.38 12.13
CA VAL A 106 14.41 8.22 12.19
C VAL A 106 14.03 7.33 13.38
N ARG A 107 12.76 7.39 13.78
CA ARG A 107 12.08 6.43 14.65
C ARG A 107 10.82 5.99 13.94
N ASP A 108 10.59 4.70 13.89
CA ASP A 108 9.54 4.14 13.06
C ASP A 108 8.62 3.25 13.88
N VAL A 109 7.32 3.31 13.54
CA VAL A 109 6.32 2.35 13.99
C VAL A 109 5.80 1.60 12.78
N LEU A 110 5.89 0.28 12.78
CA LEU A 110 5.42 -0.59 11.72
C LEU A 110 4.11 -1.25 12.13
N LEU A 111 3.05 -0.99 11.38
CA LEU A 111 1.77 -1.65 11.52
C LEU A 111 1.61 -2.67 10.40
N LEU A 112 1.28 -3.89 10.75
CA LEU A 112 1.09 -5.01 9.82
C LEU A 112 -0.33 -5.54 9.94
N ASP A 113 -0.89 -5.98 8.82
CA ASP A 113 -2.23 -6.55 8.74
C ASP A 113 -2.36 -7.77 9.66
N ASP A 114 -3.29 -7.74 10.62
CA ASP A 114 -3.53 -8.79 11.61
C ASP A 114 -4.07 -10.09 11.02
N GLN A 115 -4.48 -10.09 9.74
CA GLN A 115 -4.91 -11.29 9.01
C GLN A 115 -3.73 -12.00 8.31
N ALA A 116 -2.51 -11.49 8.45
CA ALA A 116 -1.33 -12.12 7.87
C ALA A 116 -0.84 -13.29 8.74
N ASN A 117 -0.13 -14.23 8.13
CA ASN A 117 0.62 -15.26 8.84
C ASN A 117 2.08 -14.82 9.04
N ASP A 118 2.83 -15.58 9.86
CA ASP A 118 4.22 -15.25 10.22
C ASP A 118 5.12 -15.03 8.99
N THR A 119 4.97 -15.86 7.94
CA THR A 119 5.75 -15.72 6.71
C THR A 119 5.42 -14.43 5.97
N GLN A 120 4.14 -14.04 5.95
CA GLN A 120 3.69 -12.78 5.37
C GLN A 120 4.16 -11.58 6.19
N PHE A 121 4.22 -11.68 7.52
CA PHE A 121 4.78 -10.63 8.36
C PHE A 121 6.24 -10.35 8.00
N GLU A 122 7.06 -11.39 7.91
CA GLU A 122 8.46 -11.23 7.52
C GLU A 122 8.61 -10.66 6.10
N ALA A 123 7.78 -11.12 5.17
CA ALA A 123 7.80 -10.62 3.80
C ALA A 123 7.38 -9.13 3.71
N MET A 124 6.37 -8.69 4.47
CA MET A 124 5.97 -7.29 4.53
C MET A 124 7.04 -6.40 5.17
N ARG A 125 7.69 -6.84 6.27
CA ARG A 125 8.85 -6.12 6.85
C ARG A 125 9.97 -5.95 5.83
N ALA A 126 10.33 -7.05 5.15
CA ALA A 126 11.36 -7.03 4.13
C ALA A 126 11.00 -6.12 2.94
N PHE A 127 9.72 -6.11 2.55
CA PHE A 127 9.22 -5.22 1.52
C PHE A 127 9.38 -3.75 1.93
N VAL A 128 8.85 -3.35 3.08
CA VAL A 128 8.92 -1.97 3.58
C VAL A 128 10.38 -1.51 3.70
N LYS A 129 11.25 -2.36 4.25
CA LYS A 129 12.68 -2.09 4.33
C LYS A 129 13.34 -1.91 2.97
N ALA A 130 12.97 -2.73 1.99
CA ALA A 130 13.50 -2.62 0.63
C ALA A 130 13.04 -1.33 -0.09
N GLN A 131 11.82 -0.86 0.21
CA GLN A 131 11.28 0.37 -0.39
C GLN A 131 11.92 1.64 0.16
N LEU A 132 12.21 1.67 1.44
CA LEU A 132 12.57 2.90 2.15
C LEU A 132 14.02 2.93 2.64
N GLY A 133 14.73 1.80 2.63
CA GLY A 133 16.11 1.72 3.06
C GLY A 133 16.31 2.22 4.50
N GLU A 134 17.08 3.30 4.65
CA GLU A 134 17.40 3.87 5.97
C GLU A 134 16.20 4.58 6.62
N LEU A 135 15.21 5.02 5.83
CA LEU A 135 13.95 5.58 6.36
C LEU A 135 13.04 4.54 7.03
N ALA A 136 13.32 3.24 6.89
CA ALA A 136 12.71 2.15 7.65
C ALA A 136 13.79 1.43 8.47
N GLY A 137 14.75 2.18 8.98
CA GLY A 137 15.96 1.65 9.61
C GLY A 137 15.87 1.44 11.10
N ASN A 138 14.93 2.09 11.77
CA ASN A 138 14.84 2.10 13.22
C ASN A 138 13.39 1.90 13.69
N VAL A 139 12.86 0.70 13.41
CA VAL A 139 11.53 0.30 13.88
C VAL A 139 11.61 0.06 15.39
N ILE A 140 11.03 0.98 16.16
CA ILE A 140 11.01 0.92 17.63
C ILE A 140 9.75 0.22 18.17
N GLU A 141 8.76 0.03 17.32
CA GLU A 141 7.49 -0.59 17.66
C GLU A 141 6.88 -1.29 16.45
N GLU A 142 6.34 -2.48 16.66
CA GLU A 142 5.53 -3.21 15.68
C GLU A 142 4.21 -3.61 16.28
N ARG A 143 3.12 -3.47 15.50
CA ARG A 143 1.77 -3.88 15.91
C ARG A 143 1.06 -4.63 14.80
N LEU A 144 0.27 -5.61 15.19
CA LEU A 144 -0.70 -6.28 14.31
C LEU A 144 -2.04 -5.60 14.53
N VAL A 145 -2.59 -5.03 13.46
CA VAL A 145 -3.85 -4.29 13.48
C VAL A 145 -4.65 -4.53 12.20
N PRO A 146 -5.97 -4.42 12.22
CA PRO A 146 -6.73 -4.39 10.99
C PRO A 146 -6.34 -3.15 10.18
N ILE A 147 -6.00 -3.33 8.90
CA ILE A 147 -5.62 -2.23 8.00
C ILE A 147 -6.53 -2.23 6.79
N THR A 148 -7.10 -1.06 6.49
CA THR A 148 -7.84 -0.81 5.25
C THR A 148 -7.26 0.41 4.55
N LEU A 149 -6.99 0.29 3.26
CA LEU A 149 -6.61 1.38 2.38
C LEU A 149 -7.49 1.32 1.13
N GLU A 150 -8.27 2.36 0.92
CA GLU A 150 -9.13 2.54 -0.25
C GLU A 150 -8.67 3.77 -1.02
N LEU A 151 -8.34 3.57 -2.30
CA LEU A 151 -8.11 4.64 -3.25
C LEU A 151 -9.36 4.86 -4.12
N ASP A 152 -9.44 6.06 -4.73
CA ASP A 152 -10.54 6.44 -5.62
C ASP A 152 -11.93 6.26 -4.97
N CYS A 153 -11.99 6.47 -3.66
CA CYS A 153 -13.23 6.34 -2.86
C CYS A 153 -14.25 7.47 -3.09
N CYS A 154 -14.02 8.33 -4.07
CA CYS A 154 -14.93 9.36 -4.56
C CYS A 154 -14.95 9.35 -6.09
N ASP A 155 -15.83 10.13 -6.73
CA ASP A 155 -15.99 10.21 -8.19
C ASP A 155 -14.75 10.76 -8.93
N LYS A 156 -13.72 11.14 -8.23
CA LYS A 156 -12.49 11.74 -8.78
C LYS A 156 -11.26 11.03 -8.24
N LYS A 157 -10.23 10.92 -9.09
CA LYS A 157 -8.91 10.46 -8.66
C LYS A 157 -8.32 11.37 -7.58
N GLY A 158 -7.61 10.80 -6.62
CA GLY A 158 -6.97 11.57 -5.55
C GLY A 158 -7.70 11.51 -4.21
N CYS A 159 -8.77 10.73 -4.09
CA CYS A 159 -9.38 10.41 -2.82
C CYS A 159 -8.81 9.11 -2.28
N ALA A 160 -8.44 9.12 -1.02
CA ALA A 160 -8.08 7.91 -0.29
C ALA A 160 -8.63 7.95 1.13
N LYS A 161 -8.84 6.76 1.69
CA LYS A 161 -9.13 6.54 3.10
C LYS A 161 -8.22 5.46 3.64
N LEU A 162 -7.54 5.76 4.72
CA LEU A 162 -6.72 4.83 5.49
C LEU A 162 -7.31 4.68 6.89
N ALA A 163 -7.42 3.45 7.35
CA ALA A 163 -7.59 3.13 8.76
C ALA A 163 -6.65 1.97 9.12
N ALA A 164 -5.87 2.13 10.19
CA ALA A 164 -4.94 1.15 10.72
C ALA A 164 -5.15 1.02 12.23
N GLY A 165 -6.10 0.16 12.61
CA GLY A 165 -6.58 0.04 13.98
C GLY A 165 -7.03 1.38 14.54
N GLU A 166 -6.71 1.61 15.81
CA GLU A 166 -6.93 2.90 16.49
C GLU A 166 -5.68 3.80 16.44
N VAL A 167 -4.63 3.38 15.71
CA VAL A 167 -3.29 4.00 15.73
C VAL A 167 -3.16 5.07 14.68
N ALA A 168 -3.55 4.80 13.44
CA ALA A 168 -3.41 5.73 12.34
C ALA A 168 -4.65 5.77 11.46
N ARG A 169 -5.01 6.98 11.01
CA ARG A 169 -6.04 7.19 10.00
C ARG A 169 -5.68 8.36 9.11
N ALA A 170 -6.11 8.32 7.87
CA ALA A 170 -5.99 9.44 6.96
C ALA A 170 -7.14 9.47 5.97
N SER A 171 -7.53 10.66 5.55
CA SER A 171 -8.48 10.87 4.46
C SER A 171 -8.00 11.99 3.55
N THR A 172 -8.12 11.79 2.24
CA THR A 172 -7.69 12.75 1.23
C THR A 172 -8.80 13.05 0.23
N ARG A 173 -8.63 14.12 -0.50
CA ARG A 173 -9.41 14.47 -1.69
C ARG A 173 -8.50 14.93 -2.82
N CYS A 174 -9.02 14.96 -4.02
CA CYS A 174 -8.28 15.56 -5.13
C CYS A 174 -7.99 17.05 -4.87
N LEU A 175 -6.84 17.50 -5.38
CA LEU A 175 -6.53 18.92 -5.45
C LEU A 175 -7.48 19.64 -6.39
N GLY A 176 -7.84 20.86 -6.06
CA GLY A 176 -8.72 21.74 -6.83
C GLY A 176 -8.13 23.13 -7.01
N HIS A 177 -8.73 23.96 -7.85
CA HIS A 177 -8.25 25.32 -8.11
C HIS A 177 -8.12 26.20 -6.87
N LYS A 178 -8.88 25.90 -5.82
CA LYS A 178 -8.84 26.66 -4.55
C LYS A 178 -7.66 26.28 -3.67
N ASP A 179 -6.96 25.19 -4.00
CA ASP A 179 -5.81 24.71 -3.25
C ASP A 179 -4.50 25.34 -3.75
N SER A 180 -4.55 26.08 -4.85
CA SER A 180 -3.42 26.88 -5.35
C SER A 180 -3.15 28.07 -4.44
N ILE A 181 -1.88 28.34 -4.16
CA ILE A 181 -1.44 29.49 -3.38
C ILE A 181 -0.87 30.58 -4.30
N CYS A 182 -0.03 30.22 -5.27
CA CYS A 182 0.60 31.18 -6.17
C CYS A 182 0.26 30.97 -7.65
N GLY A 183 -0.43 29.90 -8.00
CA GLY A 183 -0.80 29.57 -9.38
C GLY A 183 0.33 28.96 -10.21
N HIS A 184 1.47 28.71 -9.60
CA HIS A 184 2.65 28.06 -10.18
C HIS A 184 3.11 26.89 -9.31
N GLU A 185 2.14 26.20 -8.68
CA GLU A 185 2.40 25.01 -7.89
C GLU A 185 2.92 23.91 -8.77
N ASP A 186 3.98 23.27 -8.29
CA ASP A 186 4.58 22.09 -8.88
C ASP A 186 4.89 21.10 -7.75
N THR A 187 4.98 19.82 -8.07
CA THR A 187 5.35 18.81 -7.07
C THR A 187 6.78 19.07 -6.63
N PHE A 188 6.96 19.51 -5.40
CA PHE A 188 8.26 19.92 -4.90
C PHE A 188 9.01 18.80 -4.18
N TYR A 189 8.34 18.11 -3.25
CA TYR A 189 8.90 16.95 -2.58
C TYR A 189 8.35 15.68 -3.24
N PRO A 190 9.20 14.87 -3.88
CA PRO A 190 8.73 13.62 -4.49
C PRO A 190 8.23 12.63 -3.43
N PRO A 191 7.42 11.64 -3.81
CA PRO A 191 7.07 10.52 -2.94
C PRO A 191 8.32 9.84 -2.38
N LEU A 192 8.24 9.34 -1.15
CA LEU A 192 9.34 8.64 -0.47
C LEU A 192 9.60 7.25 -1.04
N THR A 193 8.68 6.72 -1.83
CA THR A 193 8.81 5.44 -2.53
C THR A 193 8.56 5.58 -4.03
N ALA A 194 9.05 4.63 -4.82
CA ALA A 194 8.83 4.64 -6.26
C ALA A 194 7.38 4.25 -6.59
N LEU A 195 6.69 5.10 -7.34
CA LEU A 195 5.34 4.88 -7.81
C LEU A 195 5.28 4.89 -9.33
N LYS A 196 4.35 4.16 -9.90
CA LYS A 196 4.11 4.12 -11.34
C LYS A 196 3.39 5.39 -11.83
N ASP A 197 2.45 5.88 -11.03
CA ASP A 197 1.61 7.03 -11.29
C ASP A 197 1.34 7.78 -9.98
N SER A 198 2.30 8.59 -9.54
CA SER A 198 2.12 9.41 -8.34
C SER A 198 1.19 10.58 -8.61
N LEU A 199 0.22 10.77 -7.74
CA LEU A 199 -0.72 11.87 -7.77
C LEU A 199 -0.69 12.61 -6.44
N PRO A 200 -0.36 13.92 -6.41
CA PRO A 200 -0.50 14.71 -5.20
C PRO A 200 -1.97 14.90 -4.84
N ALA A 201 -2.26 14.94 -3.56
CA ALA A 201 -3.62 15.08 -3.04
C ALA A 201 -3.69 16.00 -1.83
N PHE A 202 -4.90 16.48 -1.55
CA PHE A 202 -5.19 17.30 -0.40
C PHE A 202 -5.56 16.41 0.79
N THR A 203 -4.85 16.53 1.89
CA THR A 203 -5.16 15.86 3.15
C THR A 203 -6.29 16.60 3.86
N ILE A 204 -7.42 15.92 4.02
CA ILE A 204 -8.53 16.43 4.83
C ILE A 204 -8.18 16.28 6.31
N GLU A 205 -7.71 15.11 6.69
CA GLU A 205 -7.25 14.79 8.04
C GLU A 205 -6.27 13.62 7.98
N SER A 206 -5.23 13.70 8.81
CA SER A 206 -4.31 12.60 9.13
C SER A 206 -4.07 12.59 10.64
N GLU A 207 -4.24 11.46 11.29
CA GLU A 207 -4.03 11.29 12.73
C GLU A 207 -3.14 10.08 13.00
N VAL A 208 -2.21 10.26 13.92
CA VAL A 208 -1.43 9.18 14.53
C VAL A 208 -1.45 9.36 16.04
N LYS A 209 -1.73 8.29 16.79
CA LYS A 209 -1.82 8.33 18.23
C LYS A 209 -1.45 7.03 18.92
N GLY A 210 -1.08 7.15 20.18
CA GLY A 210 -0.85 6.02 21.06
C GLY A 210 0.31 5.12 20.66
N THR A 211 1.36 5.69 20.07
CA THR A 211 2.61 5.00 19.68
C THR A 211 3.75 5.34 20.64
N LEU A 212 4.90 4.67 20.46
CA LEU A 212 6.16 4.99 21.16
C LEU A 212 6.94 6.15 20.50
N LEU A 213 6.39 6.84 19.52
CA LEU A 213 6.95 8.08 18.98
C LEU A 213 6.90 9.21 20.00
N ALA A 214 7.57 10.34 19.71
CA ALA A 214 7.71 11.42 20.68
C ALA A 214 6.37 12.06 21.02
N HIS A 215 5.42 12.09 20.10
CA HIS A 215 4.09 12.69 20.28
C HIS A 215 3.06 12.11 19.34
N ASP A 216 1.81 12.23 19.71
CA ASP A 216 0.66 12.03 18.82
C ASP A 216 0.47 13.29 17.97
N TRP A 217 -0.06 13.15 16.73
CA TRP A 217 -0.35 14.32 15.90
C TRP A 217 -1.66 14.18 15.13
N ILE A 218 -2.20 15.32 14.79
CA ILE A 218 -3.29 15.47 13.84
C ILE A 218 -2.91 16.60 12.90
N ASP A 219 -2.87 16.29 11.58
CA ASP A 219 -2.71 17.28 10.52
C ASP A 219 -4.00 17.39 9.72
N ARG A 220 -4.36 18.60 9.30
CA ARG A 220 -5.58 18.89 8.55
C ARG A 220 -5.37 19.96 7.50
N ASP A 221 -6.17 19.86 6.45
CA ASP A 221 -6.31 20.89 5.43
C ASP A 221 -4.98 21.30 4.78
N SER A 222 -4.17 20.30 4.41
CA SER A 222 -2.84 20.49 3.83
C SER A 222 -2.70 19.79 2.47
N ARG A 223 -1.75 20.22 1.64
CA ARG A 223 -1.43 19.61 0.34
C ARG A 223 -0.32 18.57 0.50
N SER A 224 -0.46 17.72 1.49
CA SER A 224 0.61 16.92 2.08
C SER A 224 0.62 15.46 1.66
N ALA A 225 -0.29 15.04 0.76
CA ALA A 225 -0.42 13.64 0.41
C ALA A 225 0.06 13.32 -1.00
N PHE A 226 0.54 12.09 -1.17
CA PHE A 226 0.65 11.39 -2.44
C PHE A 226 -0.12 10.09 -2.40
N LEU A 227 -0.72 9.73 -3.52
CA LEU A 227 -1.26 8.40 -3.76
C LEU A 227 -0.88 7.93 -5.16
N GLY A 228 -0.98 6.63 -5.38
CA GLY A 228 -0.67 6.01 -6.65
C GLY A 228 -0.64 4.49 -6.55
N HIS A 229 -0.23 3.88 -7.65
CA HIS A 229 -0.05 2.45 -7.72
C HIS A 229 1.43 2.11 -7.73
N PHE A 230 1.79 1.06 -7.05
CA PHE A 230 3.14 0.52 -7.15
C PHE A 230 3.15 -0.80 -7.92
N GLU A 231 4.24 -1.01 -8.64
CA GLU A 231 4.57 -2.25 -9.33
C GLU A 231 6.08 -2.48 -9.15
N ILE A 232 6.42 -3.37 -8.23
CA ILE A 232 7.79 -3.50 -7.74
C ILE A 232 8.26 -4.94 -7.97
N ARG A 233 9.44 -5.07 -8.58
CA ARG A 233 10.07 -6.36 -8.79
C ARG A 233 10.50 -6.94 -7.44
N SER A 234 10.02 -8.12 -7.15
CA SER A 234 10.41 -8.90 -5.98
C SER A 234 11.83 -9.46 -6.13
N PRO A 235 12.61 -9.54 -5.08
CA PRO A 235 13.85 -10.32 -5.09
C PRO A 235 13.54 -11.80 -5.34
N ALA A 236 14.54 -12.54 -5.83
CA ALA A 236 14.42 -13.99 -5.93
C ALA A 236 14.14 -14.57 -4.53
N PRO A 237 13.33 -15.65 -4.43
CA PRO A 237 13.18 -16.37 -3.17
C PRO A 237 14.56 -16.74 -2.62
N ALA A 238 14.78 -16.58 -1.32
CA ALA A 238 15.98 -17.09 -0.69
C ALA A 238 16.04 -18.60 -0.98
N LEU A 239 17.14 -19.06 -1.58
CA LEU A 239 17.35 -20.48 -1.79
C LEU A 239 17.25 -21.15 -0.41
N ALA A 240 16.32 -22.08 -0.28
CA ALA A 240 16.27 -22.93 0.92
C ALA A 240 17.63 -23.63 1.01
N VAL A 241 18.40 -23.27 2.02
CA VAL A 241 19.67 -23.96 2.29
C VAL A 241 19.30 -25.40 2.61
N ASN A 242 19.73 -26.31 1.73
CA ASN A 242 19.43 -27.71 1.93
C ASN A 242 20.15 -28.16 3.23
N PRO A 243 19.43 -28.74 4.21
CA PRO A 243 20.05 -29.15 5.48
C PRO A 243 21.22 -30.14 5.29
N GLU A 244 21.31 -30.75 4.11
CA GLU A 244 22.40 -31.67 3.77
C GLU A 244 23.73 -30.97 3.46
N ASP A 245 23.69 -29.70 2.98
CA ASP A 245 24.87 -28.91 2.67
C ASP A 245 25.61 -28.40 3.93
N ILE A 246 24.94 -28.43 5.08
CA ILE A 246 25.54 -28.02 6.38
C ILE A 246 26.32 -29.15 7.02
N ARG A 247 26.10 -30.42 6.61
CA ARG A 247 26.79 -31.60 7.20
C ARG A 247 28.06 -32.01 6.48
N ALA A 248 28.42 -31.30 5.41
CA ALA A 248 29.59 -31.64 4.59
C ALA A 248 30.82 -30.72 4.82
N LYS A 249 30.90 -30.00 5.95
CA LYS A 249 32.09 -29.23 6.35
C LYS A 249 32.60 -29.66 7.68
#